data_52a1f5c44f99b52e01f48310d03d9b91
#
_entry.id   52a1f5c44f99b52e01f48310d03d9b91
#
_cell.length_a   1.000
_cell.length_b   1.000
_cell.length_c   1.000
_cell.angle_alpha   90.00
_cell.angle_beta   90.00
_cell.angle_gamma   90.00
#
_symmetry.space_group_name_H-M   'P 1'
#
loop_
_entity.id
_entity.type
_entity.pdbx_description
1 polymer ?
#
loop_
_entity_poly.entity_id
_entity_poly.type
_entity_poly.pdbx_seq_one_letter_code
_entity_poly.pdbx_strand_id
1 'polypeptide(L)'
;EMLRSLVGSEMCIRDRAYSVIDFALLEACVRDNLNSNAPRAMAVLDPIKLVIDNYPENKTEELEVEYHPEHPEYGKRTVPFGKELYIERDDFMIEPIKKYRRLYPGNEVRLYKAYFVTCTGYDLDENGEVTCVHCTYDPETFGGDSPDGRKVKGTIHWVYAKDNVQAEVRLYDRLFNVENPSDDSGVASFEDNLNPESLIVKTAYIEKALAGSEPGKRFQFMRDGYFCADKDSTPEKPVFNRTVPLRDSFNVKKQG
;
A
#
# COMPACT_ATOMS: atom_id res chain seq x y z
N GLU A 1 -36.13 -13.40 34.48
CA GLU A 1 -35.93 -13.69 33.04
C GLU A 1 -34.63 -13.15 32.50
N MET A 2 -34.18 -11.97 32.89
CA MET A 2 -32.84 -11.45 32.51
C MET A 2 -31.67 -12.29 33.03
N LEU A 3 -31.80 -12.93 34.18
CA LEU A 3 -30.77 -13.78 34.79
C LEU A 3 -30.46 -15.06 33.95
N ARG A 4 -31.41 -15.62 33.22
CA ARG A 4 -31.20 -16.80 32.40
C ARG A 4 -30.37 -16.52 31.13
N SER A 5 -30.51 -15.35 30.54
CA SER A 5 -29.72 -14.93 29.38
C SER A 5 -28.27 -14.63 29.74
N LEU A 6 -28.03 -14.01 30.89
CA LEU A 6 -26.70 -13.73 31.39
C LEU A 6 -25.95 -14.98 31.85
N VAL A 7 -26.65 -15.97 32.44
CA VAL A 7 -26.05 -17.25 32.85
C VAL A 7 -25.53 -18.03 31.63
N GLY A 8 -26.25 -18.02 30.51
CA GLY A 8 -25.78 -18.62 29.26
C GLY A 8 -24.52 -17.94 28.70
N SER A 9 -24.48 -16.62 28.74
CA SER A 9 -23.32 -15.84 28.29
C SER A 9 -22.11 -16.01 29.21
N GLU A 10 -22.32 -16.04 30.52
CA GLU A 10 -21.25 -16.29 31.49
C GLU A 10 -20.71 -17.72 31.43
N MET A 11 -21.54 -18.70 31.12
CA MET A 11 -21.08 -20.08 30.93
C MET A 11 -20.17 -20.21 29.70
N CYS A 12 -20.49 -19.53 28.60
CA CYS A 12 -19.61 -19.49 27.42
C CYS A 12 -18.28 -18.75 27.71
N ILE A 13 -18.27 -17.80 28.63
CA ILE A 13 -17.05 -17.09 29.06
C ILE A 13 -16.25 -17.92 30.07
N ARG A 14 -16.90 -18.75 30.90
CA ARG A 14 -16.27 -19.60 31.90
C ARG A 14 -15.72 -20.91 31.35
N ASP A 15 -16.37 -21.47 30.37
CA ASP A 15 -15.85 -22.63 29.61
C ASP A 15 -14.77 -22.14 28.63
N ARG A 16 -13.64 -21.71 29.22
CA ARG A 16 -12.43 -21.36 28.47
C ARG A 16 -11.92 -22.61 27.73
N ALA A 17 -12.48 -22.87 26.57
CA ALA A 17 -11.82 -23.74 25.62
C ALA A 17 -10.56 -22.98 25.16
N TYR A 18 -9.39 -23.53 25.42
CA TYR A 18 -8.16 -23.06 24.81
C TYR A 18 -8.24 -23.47 23.34
N SER A 19 -8.74 -22.57 22.50
CA SER A 19 -8.74 -22.77 21.06
C SER A 19 -7.63 -21.91 20.47
N VAL A 20 -6.80 -22.51 19.65
CA VAL A 20 -5.84 -21.80 18.80
C VAL A 20 -6.61 -21.32 17.58
N ILE A 21 -6.71 -20.01 17.42
CA ILE A 21 -7.33 -19.39 16.24
C ILE A 21 -6.20 -18.95 15.33
N ASP A 22 -6.30 -19.28 14.03
CA ASP A 22 -5.36 -18.77 13.03
C ASP A 22 -5.45 -17.23 12.98
N PHE A 23 -4.31 -16.58 13.15
CA PHE A 23 -4.20 -15.14 13.11
C PHE A 23 -4.67 -14.56 11.76
N ALA A 24 -4.56 -15.32 10.68
CA ALA A 24 -5.07 -14.95 9.35
C ALA A 24 -6.58 -14.69 9.35
N LEU A 25 -7.35 -15.37 10.20
CA LEU A 25 -8.79 -15.12 10.34
C LEU A 25 -9.05 -13.74 10.95
N LEU A 26 -8.31 -13.35 11.97
CA LEU A 26 -8.38 -12.02 12.55
C LEU A 26 -8.00 -10.94 11.51
N GLU A 27 -6.91 -11.15 10.80
CA GLU A 27 -6.48 -10.26 9.72
C GLU A 27 -7.54 -10.11 8.63
N ALA A 28 -8.22 -11.19 8.26
CA ALA A 28 -9.31 -11.16 7.28
C ALA A 28 -10.47 -10.28 7.76
N CYS A 29 -10.93 -10.45 9.00
CA CYS A 29 -11.99 -9.62 9.58
C CYS A 29 -11.60 -8.13 9.65
N VAL A 30 -10.35 -7.84 10.04
CA VAL A 30 -9.81 -6.47 10.08
C VAL A 30 -9.76 -5.89 8.66
N ARG A 31 -9.32 -6.67 7.69
CA ARG A 31 -9.22 -6.28 6.28
C ARG A 31 -10.58 -5.94 5.69
N ASP A 32 -11.59 -6.76 5.95
CA ASP A 32 -12.96 -6.52 5.48
C ASP A 32 -13.55 -5.24 6.09
N ASN A 33 -13.35 -5.02 7.38
CA ASN A 33 -13.79 -3.79 8.05
C ASN A 33 -13.09 -2.55 7.48
N LEU A 34 -11.76 -2.61 7.29
CA LEU A 34 -10.98 -1.49 6.77
C LEU A 34 -11.26 -1.22 5.29
N ASN A 35 -11.54 -2.26 4.49
CA ASN A 35 -11.90 -2.08 3.09
C ASN A 35 -13.17 -1.24 2.92
N SER A 36 -14.12 -1.41 3.82
CA SER A 36 -15.38 -0.68 3.80
C SER A 36 -15.30 0.74 4.39
N ASN A 37 -14.32 1.01 5.29
CA ASN A 37 -14.36 2.23 6.10
C ASN A 37 -13.09 3.09 6.01
N ALA A 38 -11.98 2.58 5.49
CA ALA A 38 -10.73 3.34 5.49
C ALA A 38 -10.62 4.28 4.28
N PRO A 39 -10.38 5.57 4.50
CA PRO A 39 -10.06 6.49 3.40
C PRO A 39 -8.86 5.99 2.61
N ARG A 40 -8.91 6.13 1.29
CA ARG A 40 -7.83 5.73 0.39
C ARG A 40 -6.89 6.89 0.13
N ALA A 41 -5.59 6.60 0.15
CA ALA A 41 -4.55 7.59 -0.13
C ALA A 41 -3.43 6.97 -0.96
N MET A 42 -2.69 7.81 -1.67
CA MET A 42 -1.51 7.38 -2.40
C MET A 42 -0.27 7.57 -1.53
N ALA A 43 0.52 6.51 -1.43
CA ALA A 43 1.82 6.49 -0.77
C ALA A 43 2.74 5.59 -1.60
N VAL A 44 4.01 5.89 -1.66
CA VAL A 44 5.03 5.11 -2.36
C VAL A 44 6.07 4.67 -1.36
N LEU A 45 6.15 3.37 -1.12
CA LEU A 45 6.95 2.77 -0.06
C LEU A 45 8.37 2.40 -0.50
N ASP A 46 8.54 2.12 -1.79
CA ASP A 46 9.83 1.85 -2.41
C ASP A 46 9.97 2.69 -3.69
N PRO A 47 10.31 3.97 -3.55
CA PRO A 47 10.19 4.94 -4.61
C PRO A 47 11.26 4.79 -5.69
N ILE A 48 10.82 4.85 -6.95
CA ILE A 48 11.65 5.25 -8.08
C ILE A 48 11.06 6.49 -8.75
N LYS A 49 11.92 7.29 -9.36
CA LYS A 49 11.49 8.51 -10.05
C LYS A 49 10.87 8.15 -11.40
N LEU A 50 9.77 8.82 -11.77
CA LEU A 50 9.18 8.80 -13.09
C LEU A 50 9.16 10.21 -13.65
N VAL A 51 9.69 10.41 -14.86
CA VAL A 51 9.71 11.68 -15.56
C VAL A 51 8.84 11.58 -16.81
N ILE A 52 7.91 12.52 -16.96
CA ILE A 52 7.06 12.62 -18.14
C ILE A 52 7.71 13.62 -19.11
N ASP A 53 8.43 13.13 -20.11
CA ASP A 53 9.31 13.93 -20.96
C ASP A 53 8.56 15.02 -21.75
N ASN A 54 7.37 14.72 -22.25
CA ASN A 54 6.54 15.64 -23.01
C ASN A 54 5.59 16.49 -22.15
N TYR A 55 5.69 16.44 -20.81
CA TYR A 55 4.91 17.29 -19.92
C TYR A 55 5.61 18.65 -19.72
N PRO A 56 4.86 19.78 -19.78
CA PRO A 56 5.46 21.11 -19.63
C PRO A 56 6.11 21.30 -18.25
N GLU A 57 7.35 21.80 -18.21
CA GLU A 57 8.15 21.87 -16.97
C GLU A 57 7.53 22.69 -15.83
N ASN A 58 6.83 23.76 -16.19
CA ASN A 58 6.25 24.70 -15.22
C ASN A 58 4.75 24.48 -15.01
N LYS A 59 4.18 23.42 -15.58
CA LYS A 59 2.77 23.09 -15.40
C LYS A 59 2.59 22.18 -14.19
N THR A 60 1.71 22.61 -13.29
CA THR A 60 1.18 21.77 -12.22
C THR A 60 -0.33 21.78 -12.33
N GLU A 61 -0.97 20.64 -12.29
CA GLU A 61 -2.41 20.47 -12.30
C GLU A 61 -2.88 19.97 -10.94
N GLU A 62 -4.04 20.42 -10.52
CA GLU A 62 -4.68 19.96 -9.29
C GLU A 62 -5.77 18.94 -9.63
N LEU A 63 -5.59 17.71 -9.19
CA LEU A 63 -6.54 16.63 -9.45
C LEU A 63 -7.42 16.40 -8.24
N GLU A 64 -8.74 16.32 -8.45
CA GLU A 64 -9.67 15.92 -7.41
C GLU A 64 -9.72 14.40 -7.30
N VAL A 65 -9.41 13.89 -6.11
CA VAL A 65 -9.43 12.46 -5.80
C VAL A 65 -10.32 12.19 -4.60
N GLU A 66 -11.28 11.28 -4.75
CA GLU A 66 -12.16 10.88 -3.66
C GLU A 66 -11.37 10.11 -2.59
N TYR A 67 -11.73 10.32 -1.31
CA TYR A 67 -11.18 9.53 -0.23
C TYR A 67 -11.69 8.08 -0.23
N HIS A 68 -12.93 7.85 -0.70
CA HIS A 68 -13.49 6.52 -0.80
C HIS A 68 -14.54 6.44 -1.91
N PRO A 69 -14.53 5.40 -2.76
CA PRO A 69 -15.48 5.31 -3.88
C PRO A 69 -16.93 5.04 -3.44
N GLU A 70 -17.12 4.36 -2.30
CA GLU A 70 -18.44 3.99 -1.77
C GLU A 70 -18.94 4.96 -0.69
N HIS A 71 -18.09 5.89 -0.23
CA HIS A 71 -18.37 6.87 0.81
C HIS A 71 -18.14 8.31 0.33
N PRO A 72 -19.04 8.85 -0.50
CA PRO A 72 -18.93 10.25 -0.99
C PRO A 72 -18.89 11.28 0.14
N GLU A 73 -19.45 10.95 1.32
CA GLU A 73 -19.44 11.79 2.53
C GLU A 73 -18.04 12.01 3.11
N TYR A 74 -17.05 11.18 2.78
CA TYR A 74 -15.65 11.43 3.16
C TYR A 74 -15.04 12.57 2.36
N GLY A 75 -15.72 13.00 1.30
CA GLY A 75 -15.30 14.10 0.46
C GLY A 75 -14.16 13.73 -0.50
N LYS A 76 -13.56 14.80 -1.02
CA LYS A 76 -12.45 14.73 -1.97
C LYS A 76 -11.25 15.50 -1.43
N ARG A 77 -10.09 15.21 -1.98
CA ARG A 77 -8.86 15.95 -1.76
C ARG A 77 -8.25 16.38 -3.08
N THR A 78 -7.47 17.42 -3.03
CA THR A 78 -6.68 17.91 -4.16
C THR A 78 -5.30 17.29 -4.10
N VAL A 79 -4.89 16.69 -5.21
CA VAL A 79 -3.57 16.08 -5.36
C VAL A 79 -2.86 16.77 -6.52
N PRO A 80 -1.69 17.40 -6.29
CA PRO A 80 -0.94 18.04 -7.35
C PRO A 80 -0.30 17.00 -8.27
N PHE A 81 -0.32 17.29 -9.58
CA PHE A 81 0.28 16.49 -10.64
C PHE A 81 1.22 17.33 -11.49
N GLY A 82 2.34 16.77 -11.88
CA GLY A 82 3.32 17.46 -12.73
C GLY A 82 4.29 16.52 -13.41
N LYS A 83 5.36 17.07 -13.97
CA LYS A 83 6.34 16.35 -14.80
C LYS A 83 7.05 15.22 -14.08
N GLU A 84 7.35 15.39 -12.78
CA GLU A 84 8.15 14.45 -12.00
C GLU A 84 7.31 13.79 -10.91
N LEU A 85 7.28 12.48 -10.89
CA LEU A 85 6.50 11.68 -9.96
C LEU A 85 7.39 10.64 -9.28
N TYR A 86 6.93 10.10 -8.16
CA TYR A 86 7.42 8.86 -7.58
C TYR A 86 6.40 7.75 -7.81
N ILE A 87 6.87 6.59 -8.18
CA ILE A 87 6.08 5.36 -8.31
C ILE A 87 6.76 4.23 -7.53
N GLU A 88 6.04 3.15 -7.29
CA GLU A 88 6.65 1.96 -6.68
C GLU A 88 7.67 1.33 -7.62
N ARG A 89 8.80 0.88 -7.07
CA ARG A 89 9.84 0.15 -7.82
C ARG A 89 9.25 -1.08 -8.50
N ASP A 90 8.35 -1.79 -7.83
CA ASP A 90 7.65 -2.96 -8.36
C ASP A 90 6.70 -2.64 -9.54
N ASP A 91 6.42 -1.36 -9.78
CA ASP A 91 5.59 -0.92 -10.91
C ASP A 91 6.38 -0.79 -12.21
N PHE A 92 7.69 -0.96 -12.18
CA PHE A 92 8.55 -0.98 -13.34
C PHE A 92 9.38 -2.26 -13.43
N MET A 93 9.55 -2.78 -14.63
CA MET A 93 10.38 -3.95 -14.91
C MET A 93 11.03 -3.80 -16.29
N ILE A 94 12.34 -4.01 -16.38
CA ILE A 94 13.05 -3.92 -17.66
C ILE A 94 12.61 -5.04 -18.59
N GLU A 95 12.62 -6.28 -18.08
CA GLU A 95 12.16 -7.47 -18.80
C GLU A 95 10.90 -8.03 -18.13
N PRO A 96 9.72 -7.80 -18.70
CA PRO A 96 8.47 -8.15 -18.04
C PRO A 96 8.25 -9.66 -18.01
N ILE A 97 7.86 -10.18 -16.84
CA ILE A 97 7.42 -11.55 -16.68
C ILE A 97 6.04 -11.76 -17.33
N LYS A 98 5.71 -13.01 -17.65
CA LYS A 98 4.41 -13.37 -18.24
C LYS A 98 3.24 -12.83 -17.40
N LYS A 99 2.32 -12.10 -18.03
CA LYS A 99 1.15 -11.44 -17.41
C LYS A 99 1.47 -10.19 -16.56
N TYR A 100 2.69 -9.66 -16.62
CA TYR A 100 2.98 -8.35 -16.02
C TYR A 100 2.15 -7.26 -16.71
N ARG A 101 1.48 -6.42 -15.93
CA ARG A 101 0.54 -5.41 -16.45
C ARG A 101 0.89 -4.00 -15.97
N ARG A 102 2.15 -3.76 -15.67
CA ARG A 102 2.67 -2.49 -15.20
C ARG A 102 3.67 -1.93 -16.20
N LEU A 103 4.44 -0.93 -15.85
CA LEU A 103 5.40 -0.28 -16.75
C LEU A 103 6.57 -1.19 -17.14
N TYR A 104 6.89 -1.19 -18.39
CA TYR A 104 8.12 -1.68 -19.00
C TYR A 104 8.35 -0.94 -20.33
N PRO A 105 9.54 -0.96 -20.91
CA PRO A 105 9.82 -0.23 -22.14
C PRO A 105 8.80 -0.51 -23.26
N GLY A 106 8.17 0.54 -23.78
CA GLY A 106 7.14 0.47 -24.80
C GLY A 106 5.72 0.15 -24.33
N ASN A 107 5.50 -0.10 -23.03
CA ASN A 107 4.16 -0.37 -22.50
C ASN A 107 3.47 0.89 -21.99
N GLU A 108 2.14 0.90 -22.13
CA GLU A 108 1.27 1.95 -21.66
C GLU A 108 0.52 1.51 -20.39
N VAL A 109 0.48 2.39 -19.39
CA VAL A 109 -0.31 2.23 -18.17
C VAL A 109 -1.09 3.49 -17.85
N ARG A 110 -2.07 3.35 -16.99
CA ARG A 110 -2.85 4.46 -16.43
C ARG A 110 -2.22 4.93 -15.12
N LEU A 111 -1.90 6.19 -15.00
CA LEU A 111 -1.69 6.83 -13.71
C LEU A 111 -3.05 7.08 -13.05
N TYR A 112 -3.21 6.66 -11.80
CA TYR A 112 -4.49 6.73 -11.10
C TYR A 112 -5.05 8.16 -11.12
N LYS A 113 -6.29 8.31 -11.62
CA LYS A 113 -6.99 9.60 -11.76
C LYS A 113 -6.28 10.66 -12.59
N ALA A 114 -5.21 10.34 -13.29
CA ALA A 114 -4.44 11.25 -14.14
C ALA A 114 -4.52 10.82 -15.62
N TYR A 115 -3.41 10.49 -16.22
CA TYR A 115 -3.27 10.24 -17.65
C TYR A 115 -2.78 8.82 -17.94
N PHE A 116 -2.87 8.42 -19.19
CA PHE A 116 -2.09 7.29 -19.70
C PHE A 116 -0.66 7.74 -19.96
N VAL A 117 0.27 6.89 -19.60
CA VAL A 117 1.71 7.11 -19.86
C VAL A 117 2.32 5.88 -20.50
N THR A 118 3.16 6.11 -21.51
CA THR A 118 3.92 5.08 -22.20
C THR A 118 5.38 5.19 -21.82
N CYS A 119 6.00 4.11 -21.38
CA CYS A 119 7.42 4.10 -21.04
C CYS A 119 8.27 4.19 -22.31
N THR A 120 9.16 5.18 -22.38
CA THR A 120 10.09 5.44 -23.48
C THR A 120 11.51 5.01 -23.18
N GLY A 121 11.87 4.93 -21.88
CA GLY A 121 13.22 4.57 -21.45
C GLY A 121 13.36 4.54 -19.92
N TYR A 122 14.58 4.30 -19.48
CA TYR A 122 14.94 4.28 -18.06
C TYR A 122 16.44 4.56 -17.89
N ASP A 123 16.81 5.06 -16.72
CA ASP A 123 18.19 5.26 -16.30
C ASP A 123 18.59 4.23 -15.25
N LEU A 124 19.85 3.81 -15.32
CA LEU A 124 20.46 2.90 -14.35
C LEU A 124 21.55 3.62 -13.57
N ASP A 125 21.77 3.19 -12.33
CA ASP A 125 22.95 3.57 -11.56
C ASP A 125 24.17 2.69 -11.92
N GLU A 126 25.29 2.92 -11.23
CA GLU A 126 26.53 2.17 -11.40
C GLU A 126 26.41 0.68 -11.04
N ASN A 127 25.38 0.30 -10.28
CA ASN A 127 25.10 -1.07 -9.86
C ASN A 127 24.10 -1.78 -10.80
N GLY A 128 23.56 -1.04 -11.79
CA GLY A 128 22.52 -1.55 -12.70
C GLY A 128 21.10 -1.47 -12.14
N GLU A 129 20.89 -0.74 -11.04
CA GLU A 129 19.57 -0.51 -10.48
C GLU A 129 18.86 0.65 -11.17
N VAL A 130 17.55 0.52 -11.38
CA VAL A 130 16.73 1.57 -12.01
C VAL A 130 16.57 2.74 -11.06
N THR A 131 16.99 3.93 -11.51
CA THR A 131 16.90 5.19 -10.76
C THR A 131 15.77 6.10 -11.25
N CYS A 132 15.52 6.07 -12.57
CA CYS A 132 14.51 6.91 -13.20
C CYS A 132 13.84 6.15 -14.35
N VAL A 133 12.54 6.37 -14.52
CA VAL A 133 11.76 5.86 -15.65
C VAL A 133 11.27 7.04 -16.46
N HIS A 134 11.50 7.01 -17.78
CA HIS A 134 11.07 8.02 -18.71
C HIS A 134 9.78 7.59 -19.40
N CYS A 135 8.81 8.50 -19.46
CA CYS A 135 7.52 8.25 -20.07
C CYS A 135 7.05 9.44 -20.91
N THR A 136 6.19 9.17 -21.85
CA THR A 136 5.36 10.20 -22.50
C THR A 136 3.92 10.02 -22.05
N TYR A 137 3.19 11.13 -21.84
CA TYR A 137 1.77 11.07 -21.50
C TYR A 137 0.90 11.44 -22.73
N ASP A 138 -0.32 10.93 -22.72
CA ASP A 138 -1.36 11.28 -23.69
C ASP A 138 -2.32 12.30 -23.05
N PRO A 139 -2.31 13.57 -23.52
CA PRO A 139 -3.13 14.64 -22.94
C PRO A 139 -4.65 14.41 -23.06
N GLU A 140 -5.09 13.60 -24.03
CA GLU A 140 -6.52 13.35 -24.27
C GLU A 140 -7.12 12.31 -23.29
N THR A 141 -6.29 11.68 -22.45
CA THR A 141 -6.68 10.61 -21.53
C THR A 141 -6.90 11.06 -20.10
N PHE A 142 -7.11 12.36 -19.90
CA PHE A 142 -7.35 12.91 -18.56
C PHE A 142 -8.52 12.20 -17.83
N GLY A 143 -8.31 11.90 -16.54
CA GLY A 143 -9.27 11.14 -15.75
C GLY A 143 -9.21 9.63 -15.93
N GLY A 144 -8.39 9.17 -16.89
CA GLY A 144 -8.11 7.75 -17.10
C GLY A 144 -9.04 7.05 -18.09
N ASP A 145 -9.75 7.77 -18.92
CA ASP A 145 -10.47 7.26 -20.08
C ASP A 145 -9.79 7.72 -21.38
N SER A 146 -9.90 6.91 -22.42
CA SER A 146 -9.32 7.21 -23.72
C SER A 146 -10.40 7.49 -24.75
N PRO A 147 -10.31 8.60 -25.52
CA PRO A 147 -11.29 8.95 -26.57
C PRO A 147 -11.39 7.89 -27.67
N ASP A 148 -10.31 7.17 -27.95
CA ASP A 148 -10.26 6.10 -28.93
C ASP A 148 -10.78 4.74 -28.42
N GLY A 149 -11.19 4.69 -27.15
CA GLY A 149 -11.75 3.48 -26.52
C GLY A 149 -10.73 2.37 -26.26
N ARG A 150 -9.41 2.64 -26.40
CA ARG A 150 -8.38 1.64 -26.07
C ARG A 150 -8.38 1.30 -24.58
N LYS A 151 -8.20 0.03 -24.27
CA LYS A 151 -8.22 -0.48 -22.90
C LYS A 151 -6.81 -0.70 -22.39
N VAL A 152 -6.34 0.17 -21.50
CA VAL A 152 -5.08 0.01 -20.78
C VAL A 152 -5.31 -0.87 -19.55
N LYS A 153 -4.53 -1.94 -19.41
CA LYS A 153 -4.76 -2.99 -18.41
C LYS A 153 -4.12 -2.72 -17.04
N GLY A 154 -3.16 -1.81 -16.98
CA GLY A 154 -2.44 -1.47 -15.74
C GLY A 154 -2.84 -0.11 -15.19
N THR A 155 -3.13 -0.03 -13.90
CA THR A 155 -3.24 1.25 -13.18
C THR A 155 -2.22 1.25 -12.06
N ILE A 156 -1.39 2.28 -12.00
CA ILE A 156 -0.39 2.50 -10.95
C ILE A 156 -0.73 3.77 -10.17
N HIS A 157 -0.41 3.79 -8.89
CA HIS A 157 -0.49 4.99 -8.08
C HIS A 157 0.85 5.72 -8.12
N TRP A 158 0.84 6.96 -7.68
CA TRP A 158 1.97 7.86 -7.79
C TRP A 158 1.90 8.95 -6.73
N VAL A 159 3.01 9.61 -6.47
CA VAL A 159 3.09 10.80 -5.61
C VAL A 159 3.91 11.88 -6.33
N TYR A 160 3.44 13.14 -6.26
CA TYR A 160 4.12 14.24 -6.94
C TYR A 160 5.46 14.55 -6.28
N ALA A 161 6.53 14.61 -7.08
CA ALA A 161 7.89 14.72 -6.55
C ALA A 161 8.20 16.06 -5.90
N LYS A 162 7.53 17.15 -6.32
CA LYS A 162 7.76 18.51 -5.80
C LYS A 162 6.87 18.91 -4.62
N ASP A 163 5.78 18.16 -4.36
CA ASP A 163 4.87 18.43 -3.24
C ASP A 163 4.42 17.12 -2.58
N ASN A 164 5.30 16.55 -1.80
CA ASN A 164 5.08 15.34 -1.01
C ASN A 164 5.70 15.49 0.38
N VAL A 165 5.46 14.51 1.22
CA VAL A 165 6.07 14.43 2.56
C VAL A 165 6.71 13.06 2.72
N GLN A 166 7.91 13.04 3.29
CA GLN A 166 8.54 11.79 3.70
C GLN A 166 7.92 11.29 4.99
N ALA A 167 7.58 10.02 5.03
CA ALA A 167 7.02 9.35 6.20
C ALA A 167 7.81 8.10 6.54
N GLU A 168 7.92 7.81 7.82
CA GLU A 168 8.38 6.51 8.30
C GLU A 168 7.22 5.51 8.21
N VAL A 169 7.44 4.40 7.54
CA VAL A 169 6.45 3.33 7.43
C VAL A 169 6.99 2.06 8.05
N ARG A 170 6.27 1.54 9.04
CA ARG A 170 6.60 0.33 9.78
C ARG A 170 5.75 -0.83 9.27
N LEU A 171 6.40 -1.79 8.63
CA LEU A 171 5.78 -2.99 8.10
C LEU A 171 5.95 -4.10 9.13
N TYR A 172 4.92 -4.32 9.93
CA TYR A 172 4.87 -5.41 10.88
C TYR A 172 4.49 -6.71 10.16
N ASP A 173 5.14 -7.79 10.55
CA ASP A 173 4.84 -9.16 10.16
C ASP A 173 4.81 -10.06 11.39
N ARG A 174 4.59 -11.35 11.21
CA ARG A 174 4.55 -12.33 12.29
C ARG A 174 5.88 -12.37 13.03
N LEU A 175 5.79 -12.42 14.36
CA LEU A 175 6.99 -12.46 15.21
C LEU A 175 7.75 -13.79 15.07
N PHE A 176 7.04 -14.88 14.76
CA PHE A 176 7.60 -16.21 14.64
C PHE A 176 7.37 -16.79 13.23
N ASN A 177 8.34 -17.57 12.76
CA ASN A 177 8.27 -18.29 11.49
C ASN A 177 7.50 -19.60 11.55
N VAL A 178 7.06 -20.02 12.74
CA VAL A 178 6.35 -21.28 13.03
C VAL A 178 4.97 -21.03 13.60
N GLU A 179 4.05 -21.98 13.42
CA GLU A 179 2.68 -21.88 13.92
C GLU A 179 2.60 -21.99 15.45
N ASN A 180 3.44 -22.83 16.04
CA ASN A 180 3.51 -23.03 17.49
C ASN A 180 4.92 -22.74 18.01
N PRO A 181 5.20 -21.51 18.46
CA PRO A 181 6.51 -21.14 18.98
C PRO A 181 6.94 -21.90 20.25
N SER A 182 5.98 -22.52 20.96
CA SER A 182 6.24 -23.31 22.16
C SER A 182 6.55 -24.76 21.86
N ASP A 183 6.55 -25.16 20.60
CA ASP A 183 6.96 -26.50 20.20
C ASP A 183 8.49 -26.55 20.06
N ASP A 184 9.16 -27.08 21.08
CA ASP A 184 10.62 -27.17 21.17
C ASP A 184 11.20 -28.32 20.33
N SER A 185 10.37 -29.03 19.56
CA SER A 185 10.80 -30.16 18.76
C SER A 185 11.70 -29.71 17.60
N GLY A 186 13.00 -29.72 17.80
CA GLY A 186 14.00 -29.46 16.75
C GLY A 186 14.76 -28.16 16.84
N VAL A 187 14.52 -27.32 17.86
CA VAL A 187 15.25 -26.07 18.10
C VAL A 187 15.83 -26.03 19.52
N ALA A 188 16.94 -25.34 19.69
CA ALA A 188 17.61 -25.23 21.01
C ALA A 188 16.90 -24.21 21.93
N SER A 189 16.22 -23.20 21.33
CA SER A 189 15.46 -22.15 22.01
C SER A 189 14.30 -21.69 21.15
N PHE A 190 13.20 -21.20 21.77
CA PHE A 190 12.09 -20.57 21.05
C PHE A 190 12.54 -19.31 20.28
N GLU A 191 13.64 -18.70 20.70
CA GLU A 191 14.24 -17.55 20.03
C GLU A 191 14.74 -17.88 18.61
N ASP A 192 15.10 -19.14 18.35
CA ASP A 192 15.51 -19.61 17.03
C ASP A 192 14.36 -19.58 16.01
N ASN A 193 13.12 -19.51 16.50
CA ASN A 193 11.91 -19.40 15.70
C ASN A 193 11.49 -17.94 15.41
N LEU A 194 12.24 -16.96 15.93
CA LEU A 194 11.94 -15.55 15.67
C LEU A 194 12.10 -15.21 14.19
N ASN A 195 11.17 -14.40 13.70
CA ASN A 195 11.26 -13.83 12.35
C ASN A 195 12.11 -12.56 12.40
N PRO A 196 13.32 -12.55 11.81
CA PRO A 196 14.19 -11.37 11.80
C PRO A 196 13.57 -10.21 11.00
N GLU A 197 12.64 -10.49 10.09
CA GLU A 197 11.91 -9.50 9.29
C GLU A 197 10.53 -9.16 9.87
N SER A 198 10.28 -9.46 11.15
CA SER A 198 9.01 -9.16 11.83
C SER A 198 8.67 -7.66 11.87
N LEU A 199 9.68 -6.80 11.72
CA LEU A 199 9.55 -5.36 11.56
C LEU A 199 10.53 -4.84 10.51
N ILE A 200 9.98 -4.32 9.41
CA ILE A 200 10.74 -3.61 8.38
C ILE A 200 10.34 -2.13 8.43
N VAL A 201 11.32 -1.26 8.56
CA VAL A 201 11.11 0.19 8.53
C VAL A 201 11.54 0.73 7.18
N LYS A 202 10.63 1.43 6.50
CA LYS A 202 10.87 2.09 5.21
C LYS A 202 10.63 3.58 5.30
N THR A 203 11.30 4.34 4.44
CA THR A 203 10.95 5.75 4.18
C THR A 203 10.09 5.79 2.93
N ALA A 204 8.85 6.25 3.10
CA ALA A 204 7.88 6.39 2.02
C ALA A 204 7.71 7.86 1.62
N TYR A 205 7.27 8.10 0.39
CA TYR A 205 6.71 9.38 -0.02
C TYR A 205 5.19 9.30 0.01
N ILE A 206 4.56 10.23 0.71
CA ILE A 206 3.11 10.28 0.89
C ILE A 206 2.51 11.58 0.37
N GLU A 207 1.22 11.55 0.05
CA GLU A 207 0.46 12.77 -0.24
C GLU A 207 0.51 13.72 0.96
N LYS A 208 0.68 15.01 0.70
CA LYS A 208 0.73 16.05 1.73
C LYS A 208 -0.50 16.08 2.65
N ALA A 209 -1.65 15.68 2.13
CA ALA A 209 -2.89 15.58 2.90
C ALA A 209 -2.81 14.59 4.09
N LEU A 210 -1.82 13.69 4.10
CA LEU A 210 -1.61 12.72 5.18
C LEU A 210 -0.70 13.22 6.30
N ALA A 211 0.09 14.29 6.08
CA ALA A 211 1.12 14.75 7.01
C ALA A 211 0.58 15.12 8.40
N GLY A 212 -0.62 15.72 8.47
CA GLY A 212 -1.27 16.12 9.72
C GLY A 212 -2.26 15.10 10.28
N SER A 213 -2.12 13.83 9.93
CA SER A 213 -3.05 12.79 10.40
C SER A 213 -2.94 12.56 11.89
N GLU A 214 -4.08 12.59 12.58
CA GLU A 214 -4.14 12.29 14.02
C GLU A 214 -3.75 10.84 14.30
N PRO A 215 -3.06 10.57 15.43
CA PRO A 215 -2.76 9.21 15.86
C PRO A 215 -4.01 8.33 15.92
N GLY A 216 -3.88 7.10 15.43
CA GLY A 216 -5.00 6.16 15.36
C GLY A 216 -5.86 6.28 14.11
N LYS A 217 -5.70 7.32 13.30
CA LYS A 217 -6.40 7.45 12.02
C LYS A 217 -5.90 6.39 11.03
N ARG A 218 -6.84 5.74 10.37
CA ARG A 218 -6.58 4.60 9.49
C ARG A 218 -6.75 5.00 8.04
N PHE A 219 -5.90 4.43 7.17
CA PHE A 219 -5.91 4.67 5.73
C PHE A 219 -5.67 3.38 4.97
N GLN A 220 -6.21 3.28 3.78
CA GLN A 220 -5.74 2.34 2.79
C GLN A 220 -4.68 3.05 1.93
N PHE A 221 -3.41 2.64 2.04
CA PHE A 221 -2.43 3.01 1.03
C PHE A 221 -2.69 2.15 -0.20
N MET A 222 -2.96 2.82 -1.31
CA MET A 222 -3.44 2.18 -2.53
C MET A 222 -2.47 1.11 -2.98
N ARG A 223 -2.97 -0.14 -3.10
CA ARG A 223 -2.23 -1.32 -3.54
C ARG A 223 -1.22 -1.91 -2.54
N ASP A 224 -0.93 -1.25 -1.41
CA ASP A 224 0.07 -1.70 -0.42
C ASP A 224 -0.56 -2.33 0.81
N GLY A 225 -1.64 -1.75 1.34
CA GLY A 225 -2.28 -2.28 2.54
C GLY A 225 -3.07 -1.25 3.32
N TYR A 226 -3.39 -1.61 4.55
CA TYR A 226 -4.05 -0.73 5.51
C TYR A 226 -3.07 -0.30 6.57
N PHE A 227 -3.04 1.00 6.82
CA PHE A 227 -2.09 1.65 7.69
C PHE A 227 -2.79 2.50 8.73
N CYS A 228 -2.16 2.64 9.89
CA CYS A 228 -2.63 3.45 11.00
C CYS A 228 -1.55 4.48 11.35
N ALA A 229 -1.93 5.75 11.50
CA ALA A 229 -1.02 6.77 12.01
C ALA A 229 -0.58 6.42 13.43
N ASP A 230 0.72 6.38 13.66
CA ASP A 230 1.32 6.06 14.96
C ASP A 230 1.19 7.24 15.92
N LYS A 231 1.25 6.96 17.22
CA LYS A 231 1.27 7.97 18.29
C LYS A 231 2.51 8.88 18.23
N ASP A 232 3.59 8.38 17.65
CA ASP A 232 4.85 9.11 17.48
C ASP A 232 4.83 10.00 16.23
N SER A 233 3.72 10.02 15.46
CA SER A 233 3.56 10.82 14.26
C SER A 233 3.48 12.30 14.58
N THR A 234 4.24 13.11 13.83
CA THR A 234 4.13 14.58 13.82
C THR A 234 3.93 15.07 12.38
N PRO A 235 3.44 16.30 12.16
CA PRO A 235 3.31 16.84 10.81
C PRO A 235 4.60 16.87 9.99
N GLU A 236 5.75 17.05 10.67
CA GLU A 236 7.08 17.10 10.06
C GLU A 236 7.69 15.71 9.87
N LYS A 237 7.29 14.75 10.70
CA LYS A 237 7.72 13.36 10.65
C LYS A 237 6.53 12.43 10.85
N PRO A 238 5.71 12.22 9.81
CA PRO A 238 4.61 11.27 9.88
C PRO A 238 5.14 9.83 10.03
N VAL A 239 4.46 9.05 10.87
CA VAL A 239 4.77 7.64 11.10
C VAL A 239 3.51 6.81 10.90
N PHE A 240 3.59 5.77 10.08
CA PHE A 240 2.48 4.88 9.80
C PHE A 240 2.84 3.42 10.04
N ASN A 241 1.97 2.71 10.74
CA ASN A 241 2.10 1.28 11.01
C ASN A 241 1.18 0.50 10.06
N ARG A 242 1.72 -0.50 9.37
CA ARG A 242 0.89 -1.42 8.59
C ARG A 242 0.05 -2.27 9.55
N THR A 243 -1.26 -2.15 9.44
CA THR A 243 -2.22 -2.95 10.22
C THR A 243 -2.40 -4.33 9.60
N VAL A 244 -2.73 -4.38 8.30
CA VAL A 244 -2.84 -5.63 7.52
C VAL A 244 -2.49 -5.36 6.05
N PRO A 245 -1.93 -6.34 5.33
CA PRO A 245 -1.75 -6.26 3.89
C PRO A 245 -3.10 -6.38 3.16
N LEU A 246 -3.16 -5.97 1.88
CA LEU A 246 -4.37 -6.09 1.06
C LEU A 246 -4.79 -7.54 0.81
N ARG A 247 -3.85 -8.44 0.79
CA ARG A 247 -4.08 -9.88 0.59
C ARG A 247 -3.34 -10.64 1.67
N ASP A 248 -3.86 -11.79 2.02
CA ASP A 248 -3.13 -12.72 2.87
C ASP A 248 -1.86 -13.17 2.14
N SER A 249 -0.71 -12.81 2.69
CA SER A 249 0.60 -13.20 2.19
C SER A 249 1.12 -14.48 2.86
N PHE A 250 0.44 -14.96 3.89
CA PHE A 250 0.83 -16.15 4.61
C PHE A 250 0.39 -17.40 3.85
N ASN A 251 1.23 -17.86 2.96
CA ASN A 251 1.14 -19.21 2.44
C ASN A 251 1.72 -20.15 3.50
N VAL A 252 0.84 -20.80 4.25
CA VAL A 252 1.22 -22.03 4.93
C VAL A 252 1.78 -22.96 3.85
N LYS A 253 3.09 -23.12 3.78
CA LYS A 253 3.68 -24.20 3.01
C LYS A 253 3.13 -25.46 3.65
N LYS A 254 2.10 -26.04 3.05
CA LYS A 254 1.70 -27.41 3.35
C LYS A 254 2.95 -28.24 3.09
N GLN A 255 3.66 -28.56 4.16
CA GLN A 255 4.64 -29.63 4.14
C GLN A 255 3.85 -30.91 3.92
N GLY A 256 3.87 -31.41 2.69
CA GLY A 256 3.40 -32.73 2.32
C GLY A 256 4.49 -33.76 2.60
#